data_2b6836456738477066dcaf0ac1287e1c
#
_entry.id   2b6836456738477066dcaf0ac1287e1c
#
_cell.length_a   1.000
_cell.length_b   1.000
_cell.length_c   1.000
_cell.angle_alpha   90.00
_cell.angle_beta   90.00
_cell.angle_gamma   90.00
#
_symmetry.space_group_name_H-M   'P 1'
#
loop_
_entity.id
_entity.type
_entity.pdbx_description
1 polymer ?
#
loop_
_entity_poly.entity_id
_entity_poly.type
_entity_poly.pdbx_seq_one_letter_code
_entity_poly.pdbx_strand_id
1 'polypeptide(L)'
;LHFLLRRQRQMCIRDRVRMLQAYDVKHIFGLCGDTTLPFYDALARLDHDIVHYLTRDERHAAYMADGYARVTGKPGICEGPSGGGATYILPGLVEANESSIPVLAITTDVATTSRGKYPLTELDQVALFKPVTKWNASLDDAAGLPASVRKAFRTMTTGRPGAVHLAFPFDTQKITLDEHQVWAEKRHTHFPAERLLDSKDKFEDAAAILREAENALIICGGGPVISG
;
A
#
# COMPACT_ATOMS: atom_id res chain seq x y z
N LEU A 1 -20.11 -31.46 9.32
CA LEU A 1 -18.64 -31.54 9.23
C LEU A 1 -18.11 -30.80 7.98
N HIS A 2 -18.65 -31.07 6.79
CA HIS A 2 -18.24 -30.39 5.54
C HIS A 2 -18.50 -28.86 5.54
N PHE A 3 -19.51 -28.40 6.24
CA PHE A 3 -19.84 -26.97 6.36
C PHE A 3 -18.88 -26.23 7.29
N LEU A 4 -18.43 -26.87 8.38
CA LEU A 4 -17.42 -26.33 9.29
C LEU A 4 -16.03 -26.30 8.65
N LEU A 5 -15.67 -27.32 7.87
CA LEU A 5 -14.40 -27.39 7.13
C LEU A 5 -14.32 -26.33 6.01
N ARG A 6 -15.44 -25.96 5.38
CA ARG A 6 -15.50 -24.85 4.43
C ARG A 6 -15.32 -23.49 5.11
N ARG A 7 -15.80 -23.28 6.35
CA ARG A 7 -15.57 -22.05 7.11
C ARG A 7 -14.09 -21.86 7.49
N GLN A 8 -13.37 -22.94 7.83
CA GLN A 8 -11.95 -22.85 8.22
C GLN A 8 -11.00 -22.57 7.04
N ARG A 9 -11.33 -23.00 5.81
CA ARG A 9 -10.44 -22.82 4.64
C ARG A 9 -10.42 -21.41 4.03
N GLN A 10 -11.19 -20.46 4.54
CA GLN A 10 -11.40 -19.16 3.89
C GLN A 10 -10.84 -17.96 4.68
N MET A 11 -10.07 -18.14 5.74
CA MET A 11 -9.85 -17.05 6.71
C MET A 11 -8.67 -16.11 6.43
N CYS A 12 -7.58 -16.55 5.86
CA CYS A 12 -6.40 -15.69 5.66
C CYS A 12 -6.57 -14.61 4.57
N ILE A 13 -7.29 -14.96 3.52
CA ILE A 13 -7.65 -14.01 2.46
C ILE A 13 -8.62 -12.96 2.98
N ARG A 14 -9.50 -13.35 3.92
CA ARG A 14 -10.41 -12.45 4.65
C ARG A 14 -9.66 -11.39 5.43
N ASP A 15 -8.56 -11.77 6.07
CA ASP A 15 -7.82 -10.87 6.95
C ASP A 15 -7.11 -9.75 6.18
N ARG A 16 -6.66 -9.99 4.94
CA ARG A 16 -6.15 -8.94 4.06
C ARG A 16 -7.23 -7.90 3.75
N VAL A 17 -8.41 -8.35 3.30
CA VAL A 17 -9.53 -7.46 3.01
C VAL A 17 -9.96 -6.72 4.28
N ARG A 18 -10.06 -7.42 5.41
CA ARG A 18 -10.40 -6.82 6.72
C ARG A 18 -9.35 -5.82 7.21
N MET A 19 -8.06 -6.11 7.02
CA MET A 19 -7.00 -5.15 7.32
C MET A 19 -7.14 -3.88 6.48
N LEU A 20 -7.42 -4.00 5.17
CA LEU A 20 -7.67 -2.84 4.31
C LEU A 20 -8.93 -2.07 4.75
N GLN A 21 -10.03 -2.76 5.10
CA GLN A 21 -11.22 -2.12 5.68
C GLN A 21 -10.89 -1.41 7.00
N ALA A 22 -10.10 -2.02 7.88
CA ALA A 22 -9.70 -1.41 9.16
C ALA A 22 -8.94 -0.09 8.94
N TYR A 23 -8.19 0.03 7.85
CA TYR A 23 -7.54 1.28 7.40
C TYR A 23 -8.45 2.20 6.57
N ASP A 24 -9.75 1.96 6.53
CA ASP A 24 -10.74 2.75 5.77
C ASP A 24 -10.45 2.81 4.26
N VAL A 25 -9.84 1.77 3.71
CA VAL A 25 -9.66 1.62 2.26
C VAL A 25 -11.02 1.40 1.61
N LYS A 26 -11.39 2.27 0.67
CA LYS A 26 -12.66 2.19 -0.07
C LYS A 26 -12.46 1.81 -1.54
N HIS A 27 -11.28 2.04 -2.07
CA HIS A 27 -11.01 1.87 -3.50
C HIS A 27 -9.70 1.12 -3.70
N ILE A 28 -9.73 0.11 -4.57
CA ILE A 28 -8.55 -0.66 -5.01
C ILE A 28 -8.58 -0.65 -6.54
N PHE A 29 -7.43 -0.41 -7.16
CA PHE A 29 -7.26 -0.40 -8.60
C PHE A 29 -6.35 -1.55 -9.01
N GLY A 30 -6.76 -2.39 -9.98
CA GLY A 30 -5.93 -3.54 -10.32
C GLY A 30 -6.42 -4.35 -11.50
N LEU A 31 -5.61 -5.34 -11.83
CA LEU A 31 -5.90 -6.30 -12.90
C LEU A 31 -5.73 -7.73 -12.40
N CYS A 32 -6.78 -8.52 -12.55
CA CYS A 32 -6.80 -9.91 -12.13
C CYS A 32 -5.85 -10.80 -12.96
N GLY A 33 -5.12 -11.65 -12.27
CA GLY A 33 -4.35 -12.74 -12.86
C GLY A 33 -4.45 -14.00 -12.02
N ASP A 34 -3.91 -15.12 -12.48
CA ASP A 34 -4.06 -16.43 -11.82
C ASP A 34 -3.61 -16.42 -10.36
N THR A 35 -2.53 -15.72 -10.05
CA THR A 35 -1.98 -15.65 -8.70
C THR A 35 -2.78 -14.74 -7.76
N THR A 36 -3.63 -13.84 -8.29
CA THR A 36 -4.51 -12.96 -7.51
C THR A 36 -5.89 -13.55 -7.24
N LEU A 37 -6.26 -14.67 -7.86
CA LEU A 37 -7.58 -15.30 -7.71
C LEU A 37 -8.05 -15.46 -6.27
N PRO A 38 -7.19 -15.89 -5.31
CA PRO A 38 -7.61 -15.93 -3.92
C PRO A 38 -8.07 -14.57 -3.36
N PHE A 39 -7.42 -13.47 -3.72
CA PHE A 39 -7.80 -12.14 -3.28
C PHE A 39 -9.15 -11.70 -3.86
N TYR A 40 -9.37 -11.95 -5.14
CA TYR A 40 -10.66 -11.67 -5.78
C TYR A 40 -11.81 -12.53 -5.24
N ASP A 41 -11.54 -13.81 -4.91
CA ASP A 41 -12.52 -14.67 -4.24
C ASP A 41 -12.92 -14.10 -2.87
N ALA A 42 -11.97 -13.54 -2.12
CA ALA A 42 -12.26 -12.88 -0.85
C ALA A 42 -13.09 -11.60 -1.05
N LEU A 43 -12.73 -10.75 -2.00
CA LEU A 43 -13.51 -9.56 -2.34
C LEU A 43 -14.94 -9.92 -2.78
N ALA A 44 -15.13 -11.02 -3.52
CA ALA A 44 -16.47 -11.43 -3.97
C ALA A 44 -17.36 -12.04 -2.86
N ARG A 45 -16.75 -12.58 -1.80
CA ARG A 45 -17.50 -13.38 -0.78
C ARG A 45 -17.65 -12.68 0.57
N LEU A 46 -16.84 -11.68 0.85
CA LEU A 46 -16.89 -10.96 2.12
C LEU A 46 -17.91 -9.84 2.06
N ASP A 47 -18.51 -9.56 3.20
CA ASP A 47 -19.24 -8.32 3.42
C ASP A 47 -18.22 -7.20 3.67
N HIS A 48 -18.10 -6.29 2.71
CA HIS A 48 -17.21 -5.13 2.78
C HIS A 48 -17.73 -4.01 1.86
N ASP A 49 -17.23 -2.81 2.08
CA ASP A 49 -17.56 -1.61 1.31
C ASP A 49 -16.41 -1.17 0.36
N ILE A 50 -15.44 -2.04 0.11
CA ILE A 50 -14.33 -1.78 -0.82
C ILE A 50 -14.84 -1.98 -2.26
N VAL A 51 -14.65 -0.97 -3.10
CA VAL A 51 -14.90 -1.04 -4.54
C VAL A 51 -13.59 -1.34 -5.25
N HIS A 52 -13.56 -2.43 -5.99
CA HIS A 52 -12.43 -2.77 -6.85
C HIS A 52 -12.70 -2.27 -8.27
N TYR A 53 -11.73 -1.52 -8.82
CA TYR A 53 -11.78 -1.01 -10.19
C TYR A 53 -10.85 -1.86 -11.06
N LEU A 54 -11.45 -2.69 -11.91
CA LEU A 54 -10.70 -3.50 -12.86
C LEU A 54 -10.11 -2.59 -13.95
N THR A 55 -8.80 -2.57 -14.03
CA THR A 55 -8.07 -1.82 -15.06
C THR A 55 -7.80 -2.69 -16.29
N ARG A 56 -7.33 -2.08 -17.36
CA ARG A 56 -6.91 -2.82 -18.57
C ARG A 56 -5.41 -3.05 -18.64
N ASP A 57 -4.67 -2.50 -17.69
CA ASP A 57 -3.23 -2.58 -17.59
C ASP A 57 -2.84 -2.20 -16.16
N GLU A 58 -1.88 -2.88 -15.57
CA GLU A 58 -1.44 -2.64 -14.19
C GLU A 58 -0.73 -1.29 -14.02
N ARG A 59 -0.19 -0.71 -15.10
CA ARG A 59 0.32 0.67 -15.08
C ARG A 59 -0.78 1.65 -14.74
N HIS A 60 -1.96 1.48 -15.35
CA HIS A 60 -3.11 2.31 -15.04
C HIS A 60 -3.56 2.16 -13.59
N ALA A 61 -3.48 0.96 -13.03
CA ALA A 61 -3.81 0.73 -11.62
C ALA A 61 -2.95 1.57 -10.69
N ALA A 62 -1.64 1.59 -10.92
CA ALA A 62 -0.72 2.38 -10.10
C ALA A 62 -0.95 3.90 -10.26
N TYR A 63 -1.13 4.40 -11.48
CA TYR A 63 -1.45 5.81 -11.71
C TYR A 63 -2.82 6.22 -11.17
N MET A 64 -3.83 5.35 -11.23
CA MET A 64 -5.14 5.61 -10.61
C MET A 64 -5.04 5.69 -9.09
N ALA A 65 -4.25 4.81 -8.46
CA ALA A 65 -3.97 4.86 -7.03
C ALA A 65 -3.23 6.15 -6.63
N ASP A 66 -2.25 6.58 -7.41
CA ASP A 66 -1.54 7.84 -7.23
C ASP A 66 -2.51 9.04 -7.34
N GLY A 67 -3.29 9.11 -8.41
CA GLY A 67 -4.28 10.17 -8.60
C GLY A 67 -5.33 10.22 -7.49
N TYR A 68 -5.83 9.05 -7.05
CA TYR A 68 -6.75 8.96 -5.92
C TYR A 68 -6.14 9.53 -4.64
N ALA A 69 -4.89 9.18 -4.34
CA ALA A 69 -4.22 9.67 -3.14
C ALA A 69 -4.03 11.19 -3.18
N ARG A 70 -3.63 11.76 -4.31
CA ARG A 70 -3.47 13.22 -4.49
C ARG A 70 -4.76 13.99 -4.23
N VAL A 71 -5.89 13.46 -4.69
CA VAL A 71 -7.19 14.17 -4.62
C VAL A 71 -7.85 14.01 -3.26
N THR A 72 -7.67 12.85 -2.60
CA THR A 72 -8.42 12.53 -1.37
C THR A 72 -7.66 12.73 -0.08
N GLY A 73 -6.32 12.85 -0.13
CA GLY A 73 -5.48 12.84 1.06
C GLY A 73 -5.43 11.47 1.76
N LYS A 74 -5.91 10.41 1.12
CA LYS A 74 -5.88 9.03 1.63
C LYS A 74 -4.86 8.21 0.84
N PRO A 75 -4.22 7.18 1.44
CA PRO A 75 -3.35 6.28 0.69
C PRO A 75 -4.07 5.61 -0.48
N GLY A 76 -3.42 5.61 -1.65
CA GLY A 76 -3.88 4.88 -2.82
C GLY A 76 -3.48 3.40 -2.76
N ILE A 77 -4.34 2.51 -3.23
CA ILE A 77 -4.08 1.08 -3.22
C ILE A 77 -4.18 0.54 -4.65
N CYS A 78 -3.10 -0.06 -5.14
CA CYS A 78 -3.13 -0.81 -6.40
C CYS A 78 -2.72 -2.26 -6.19
N GLU A 79 -3.16 -3.13 -7.09
CA GLU A 79 -2.79 -4.53 -7.04
C GLU A 79 -2.51 -5.09 -8.44
N GLY A 80 -1.77 -6.20 -8.49
CA GLY A 80 -1.47 -6.91 -9.71
C GLY A 80 -0.91 -8.31 -9.49
N PRO A 81 -0.95 -9.15 -10.53
CA PRO A 81 -0.44 -10.50 -10.49
C PRO A 81 1.09 -10.54 -10.47
N SER A 82 1.64 -11.74 -10.29
CA SER A 82 3.08 -12.01 -10.33
C SER A 82 3.69 -11.75 -11.72
N GLY A 83 5.00 -11.67 -11.76
CA GLY A 83 5.77 -11.54 -13.00
C GLY A 83 5.52 -10.23 -13.73
N GLY A 84 4.97 -10.30 -14.96
CA GLY A 84 4.71 -9.15 -15.81
C GLY A 84 3.81 -8.11 -15.13
N GLY A 85 2.74 -8.53 -14.45
CA GLY A 85 1.86 -7.61 -13.74
C GLY A 85 2.58 -6.82 -12.66
N ALA A 86 3.44 -7.47 -11.88
CA ALA A 86 4.27 -6.78 -10.89
C ALA A 86 5.21 -5.76 -11.54
N THR A 87 5.81 -6.07 -12.69
CA THR A 87 6.71 -5.13 -13.40
C THR A 87 5.96 -3.93 -13.96
N TYR A 88 4.73 -4.10 -14.43
CA TYR A 88 3.93 -3.02 -15.00
C TYR A 88 3.43 -2.00 -13.97
N ILE A 89 3.35 -2.36 -12.70
CA ILE A 89 3.01 -1.42 -11.62
C ILE A 89 4.12 -0.37 -11.39
N LEU A 90 5.39 -0.69 -11.71
CA LEU A 90 6.55 0.14 -11.37
C LEU A 90 6.45 1.60 -11.82
N PRO A 91 6.07 1.94 -13.09
CA PRO A 91 6.06 3.33 -13.52
C PRO A 91 5.21 4.25 -12.64
N GLY A 92 4.02 3.80 -12.26
CA GLY A 92 3.16 4.60 -11.36
C GLY A 92 3.68 4.68 -9.92
N LEU A 93 4.41 3.66 -9.45
CA LEU A 93 5.05 3.73 -8.13
C LEU A 93 6.26 4.66 -8.11
N VAL A 94 7.03 4.71 -9.19
CA VAL A 94 8.12 5.69 -9.33
C VAL A 94 7.56 7.09 -9.23
N GLU A 95 6.50 7.39 -9.99
CA GLU A 95 5.83 8.69 -9.94
C GLU A 95 5.33 9.03 -8.52
N ALA A 96 4.62 8.11 -7.89
CA ALA A 96 4.08 8.31 -6.54
C ALA A 96 5.21 8.54 -5.51
N ASN A 97 6.27 7.72 -5.54
CA ASN A 97 7.37 7.82 -4.59
C ASN A 97 8.14 9.13 -4.72
N GLU A 98 8.47 9.52 -5.96
CA GLU A 98 9.20 10.78 -6.20
C GLU A 98 8.35 12.02 -5.93
N SER A 99 7.03 11.93 -6.13
CA SER A 99 6.08 13.00 -5.82
C SER A 99 5.63 13.03 -4.37
N SER A 100 6.15 12.15 -3.49
CA SER A 100 5.77 12.08 -2.07
C SER A 100 4.30 11.71 -1.86
N ILE A 101 3.76 10.81 -2.66
CA ILE A 101 2.38 10.34 -2.61
C ILE A 101 2.34 8.91 -2.04
N PRO A 102 1.56 8.64 -0.98
CA PRO A 102 1.49 7.31 -0.38
C PRO A 102 0.66 6.38 -1.24
N VAL A 103 1.31 5.40 -1.84
CA VAL A 103 0.67 4.31 -2.59
C VAL A 103 1.15 2.98 -2.05
N LEU A 104 0.21 2.10 -1.72
CA LEU A 104 0.49 0.69 -1.41
C LEU A 104 0.25 -0.14 -2.68
N ALA A 105 1.32 -0.72 -3.21
CA ALA A 105 1.22 -1.76 -4.23
C ALA A 105 1.15 -3.14 -3.56
N ILE A 106 0.14 -3.88 -3.91
CA ILE A 106 -0.06 -5.27 -3.49
C ILE A 106 0.15 -6.14 -4.73
N THR A 107 1.19 -6.95 -4.72
CA THR A 107 1.37 -7.94 -5.78
C THR A 107 1.25 -9.35 -5.21
N THR A 108 1.01 -10.30 -6.08
CA THR A 108 1.14 -11.70 -5.72
C THR A 108 2.47 -12.25 -6.24
N ASP A 109 2.87 -13.39 -5.73
CA ASP A 109 4.10 -14.07 -6.13
C ASP A 109 3.84 -15.57 -6.32
N VAL A 110 4.76 -16.26 -6.94
CA VAL A 110 4.76 -17.72 -7.00
C VAL A 110 4.77 -18.32 -5.60
N ALA A 111 4.32 -19.56 -5.44
CA ALA A 111 4.38 -20.24 -4.15
C ALA A 111 5.82 -20.30 -3.62
N THR A 112 6.02 -20.09 -2.33
CA THR A 112 7.35 -20.13 -1.69
C THR A 112 8.08 -21.46 -1.97
N THR A 113 7.31 -22.55 -2.01
CA THR A 113 7.83 -23.90 -2.31
C THR A 113 8.27 -24.11 -3.77
N SER A 114 7.89 -23.20 -4.67
CA SER A 114 8.22 -23.24 -6.10
C SER A 114 9.42 -22.38 -6.47
N ARG A 115 9.85 -21.47 -5.60
CA ARG A 115 10.98 -20.57 -5.86
C ARG A 115 12.27 -21.32 -6.16
N GLY A 116 13.03 -20.82 -7.12
CA GLY A 116 14.27 -21.42 -7.59
C GLY A 116 14.08 -22.65 -8.48
N LYS A 117 12.84 -22.98 -8.86
CA LYS A 117 12.50 -24.09 -9.76
C LYS A 117 12.01 -23.63 -11.12
N TYR A 118 12.25 -22.37 -11.45
CA TYR A 118 11.84 -21.72 -12.70
C TYR A 118 10.32 -21.80 -12.99
N PRO A 119 9.42 -21.58 -12.00
CA PRO A 119 8.02 -21.48 -12.31
C PRO A 119 7.75 -20.26 -13.19
N LEU A 120 6.73 -20.35 -14.02
CA LEU A 120 6.28 -19.21 -14.82
C LEU A 120 5.98 -18.01 -13.89
N THR A 121 6.47 -16.84 -14.24
CA THR A 121 6.29 -15.58 -13.49
C THR A 121 7.11 -15.42 -12.21
N GLU A 122 8.08 -16.31 -11.94
CA GLU A 122 9.02 -16.10 -10.83
C GLU A 122 9.85 -14.84 -11.05
N LEU A 123 9.91 -14.00 -10.03
CA LEU A 123 10.67 -12.75 -10.05
C LEU A 123 11.07 -12.38 -8.62
N ASP A 124 12.30 -11.91 -8.43
CA ASP A 124 12.69 -11.28 -7.15
C ASP A 124 12.04 -9.90 -7.03
N GLN A 125 10.80 -9.90 -6.52
CA GLN A 125 10.02 -8.68 -6.37
C GLN A 125 10.61 -7.77 -5.28
N VAL A 126 11.24 -8.32 -4.24
CA VAL A 126 11.88 -7.51 -3.20
C VAL A 126 13.02 -6.69 -3.77
N ALA A 127 13.88 -7.29 -4.60
CA ALA A 127 14.93 -6.57 -5.30
C ALA A 127 14.36 -5.56 -6.31
N LEU A 128 13.32 -5.96 -7.07
CA LEU A 128 12.69 -5.12 -8.09
C LEU A 128 12.10 -3.83 -7.51
N PHE A 129 11.34 -3.91 -6.41
CA PHE A 129 10.64 -2.77 -5.82
C PHE A 129 11.52 -1.95 -4.86
N LYS A 130 12.69 -2.45 -4.47
CA LYS A 130 13.59 -1.76 -3.52
C LYS A 130 13.94 -0.33 -3.91
N PRO A 131 14.34 -0.02 -5.15
CA PRO A 131 14.75 1.33 -5.53
C PRO A 131 13.58 2.33 -5.70
N VAL A 132 12.35 1.83 -5.81
CA VAL A 132 11.17 2.65 -6.15
C VAL A 132 10.15 2.75 -5.01
N THR A 133 10.50 2.27 -3.81
CA THR A 133 9.62 2.31 -2.64
C THR A 133 10.38 2.69 -1.38
N LYS A 134 9.70 3.31 -0.44
CA LYS A 134 10.25 3.57 0.91
C LYS A 134 10.52 2.28 1.69
N TRP A 135 9.70 1.28 1.46
CA TRP A 135 9.81 -0.05 2.04
C TRP A 135 9.03 -1.06 1.21
N ASN A 136 9.55 -2.26 1.13
CA ASN A 136 8.88 -3.40 0.52
C ASN A 136 9.16 -4.68 1.31
N ALA A 137 8.32 -5.68 1.13
CA ALA A 137 8.53 -7.00 1.73
C ALA A 137 7.78 -8.08 0.95
N SER A 138 8.30 -9.31 1.02
CA SER A 138 7.55 -10.52 0.70
C SER A 138 6.96 -11.11 1.97
N LEU A 139 5.70 -11.51 1.93
CA LEU A 139 4.96 -12.08 3.06
C LEU A 139 5.02 -13.62 3.01
N ASP A 140 6.22 -14.13 3.21
CA ASP A 140 6.49 -15.57 3.16
C ASP A 140 5.91 -16.31 4.38
N ASP A 141 5.68 -15.59 5.48
CA ASP A 141 4.92 -16.05 6.63
C ASP A 141 3.61 -15.27 6.77
N ALA A 142 2.50 -15.97 6.70
CA ALA A 142 1.18 -15.37 6.84
C ALA A 142 0.94 -14.75 8.23
N ALA A 143 1.53 -15.28 9.29
CA ALA A 143 1.40 -14.71 10.64
C ALA A 143 1.94 -13.27 10.73
N GLY A 144 2.90 -12.93 9.88
CA GLY A 144 3.45 -11.59 9.77
C GLY A 144 2.55 -10.57 9.01
N LEU A 145 1.47 -11.02 8.36
CA LEU A 145 0.63 -10.15 7.53
C LEU A 145 0.09 -8.91 8.26
N PRO A 146 -0.57 -9.02 9.45
CA PRO A 146 -1.12 -7.84 10.11
C PRO A 146 -0.04 -6.82 10.51
N ALA A 147 1.11 -7.30 10.97
CA ALA A 147 2.24 -6.44 11.32
C ALA A 147 2.83 -5.74 10.09
N SER A 148 2.94 -6.45 8.97
CA SER A 148 3.47 -5.92 7.71
C SER A 148 2.52 -4.88 7.10
N VAL A 149 1.21 -5.12 7.13
CA VAL A 149 0.23 -4.12 6.66
C VAL A 149 0.29 -2.85 7.53
N ARG A 150 0.34 -2.98 8.86
CA ARG A 150 0.53 -1.82 9.76
C ARG A 150 1.82 -1.07 9.45
N LYS A 151 2.92 -1.78 9.25
CA LYS A 151 4.20 -1.18 8.88
C LYS A 151 4.12 -0.47 7.52
N ALA A 152 3.42 -1.04 6.54
CA ALA A 152 3.20 -0.43 5.24
C ALA A 152 2.49 0.93 5.38
N PHE A 153 1.33 0.95 6.05
CA PHE A 153 0.57 2.18 6.25
C PHE A 153 1.35 3.22 7.05
N ARG A 154 2.03 2.82 8.11
CA ARG A 154 2.91 3.72 8.87
C ARG A 154 4.02 4.30 8.01
N THR A 155 4.73 3.46 7.26
CA THR A 155 5.88 3.89 6.45
C THR A 155 5.47 4.84 5.34
N MET A 156 4.36 4.55 4.62
CA MET A 156 3.96 5.38 3.49
C MET A 156 3.39 6.74 3.89
N THR A 157 2.87 6.89 5.12
CA THR A 157 2.19 8.11 5.57
C THR A 157 3.01 8.98 6.53
N THR A 158 4.15 8.50 7.04
CA THR A 158 4.99 9.20 8.04
C THR A 158 6.21 9.83 7.39
N GLY A 159 6.62 11.01 7.87
CA GLY A 159 7.70 11.80 7.30
C GLY A 159 7.37 12.24 5.87
N ARG A 160 8.33 12.18 4.93
CA ARG A 160 8.04 12.34 3.52
C ARG A 160 7.17 11.16 3.07
N PRO A 161 5.90 11.34 2.68
CA PRO A 161 5.07 10.25 2.18
C PRO A 161 5.71 9.57 0.95
N GLY A 162 5.26 8.37 0.62
CA GLY A 162 5.79 7.68 -0.57
C GLY A 162 5.26 6.26 -0.70
N ALA A 163 5.65 5.62 -1.79
CA ALA A 163 5.19 4.30 -2.14
C ALA A 163 5.75 3.20 -1.23
N VAL A 164 4.97 2.15 -1.03
CA VAL A 164 5.39 0.89 -0.38
C VAL A 164 4.85 -0.29 -1.17
N HIS A 165 5.49 -1.46 -1.02
CA HIS A 165 5.09 -2.66 -1.74
C HIS A 165 5.05 -3.89 -0.83
N LEU A 166 4.03 -4.72 -1.02
CA LEU A 166 3.87 -6.02 -0.37
C LEU A 166 3.62 -7.12 -1.41
N ALA A 167 4.51 -8.10 -1.47
CA ALA A 167 4.34 -9.30 -2.28
C ALA A 167 3.71 -10.43 -1.44
N PHE A 168 2.71 -11.09 -2.00
CA PHE A 168 1.98 -12.17 -1.35
C PHE A 168 2.16 -13.47 -2.12
N PRO A 169 3.01 -14.40 -1.67
CA PRO A 169 3.15 -15.72 -2.29
C PRO A 169 1.82 -16.46 -2.32
N PHE A 170 1.59 -17.24 -3.38
CA PHE A 170 0.31 -17.91 -3.64
C PHE A 170 -0.09 -18.87 -2.52
N ASP A 171 0.85 -19.59 -1.94
CA ASP A 171 0.63 -20.55 -0.85
C ASP A 171 0.32 -19.85 0.49
N THR A 172 0.99 -18.74 0.80
CA THR A 172 0.76 -17.98 2.05
C THR A 172 -0.62 -17.32 2.08
N GLN A 173 -1.22 -17.06 0.92
CA GLN A 173 -2.57 -16.51 0.84
C GLN A 173 -3.65 -17.45 1.40
N LYS A 174 -3.35 -18.73 1.60
CA LYS A 174 -4.31 -19.76 2.05
C LYS A 174 -4.27 -20.04 3.55
N ILE A 175 -3.36 -19.42 4.30
CA ILE A 175 -3.18 -19.65 5.74
C ILE A 175 -4.16 -18.79 6.54
N THR A 176 -4.66 -19.29 7.65
CA THR A 176 -5.62 -18.62 8.54
C THR A 176 -4.91 -17.81 9.61
N LEU A 177 -5.37 -16.60 9.88
CA LEU A 177 -4.89 -15.75 10.97
C LEU A 177 -5.92 -15.63 12.10
N ASP A 178 -5.47 -15.13 13.25
CA ASP A 178 -6.30 -14.81 14.39
C ASP A 178 -7.00 -13.46 14.17
N GLU A 179 -8.34 -13.43 14.29
CA GLU A 179 -9.14 -12.20 14.10
C GLU A 179 -8.75 -11.07 15.06
N HIS A 180 -8.22 -11.38 16.25
CA HIS A 180 -7.73 -10.39 17.21
C HIS A 180 -6.56 -9.55 16.69
N GLN A 181 -5.87 -9.98 15.65
CA GLN A 181 -4.76 -9.24 15.04
C GLN A 181 -5.22 -8.22 13.98
N VAL A 182 -6.50 -8.24 13.59
CA VAL A 182 -7.07 -7.35 12.58
C VAL A 182 -7.49 -6.02 13.21
N TRP A 183 -6.57 -5.06 13.21
CA TRP A 183 -6.82 -3.70 13.66
C TRP A 183 -5.88 -2.71 12.96
N ALA A 184 -6.26 -1.44 12.91
CA ALA A 184 -5.52 -0.37 12.25
C ALA A 184 -5.12 0.76 13.19
N GLU A 185 -3.97 1.35 12.90
CA GLU A 185 -3.55 2.63 13.49
C GLU A 185 -4.27 3.76 12.76
N LYS A 186 -5.37 4.27 13.30
CA LYS A 186 -6.28 5.23 12.63
C LYS A 186 -5.60 6.48 12.09
N ARG A 187 -4.52 6.95 12.73
CA ARG A 187 -3.76 8.12 12.26
C ARG A 187 -3.10 7.91 10.88
N HIS A 188 -2.91 6.67 10.45
CA HIS A 188 -2.32 6.31 9.16
C HIS A 188 -3.36 6.03 8.05
N THR A 189 -4.63 6.37 8.26
CA THR A 189 -5.67 6.29 7.22
C THR A 189 -5.65 7.48 6.26
N HIS A 190 -4.86 8.49 6.56
CA HIS A 190 -4.65 9.71 5.75
C HIS A 190 -3.17 10.13 5.80
N PHE A 191 -2.80 11.09 4.96
CA PHE A 191 -1.45 11.67 4.98
C PHE A 191 -1.49 13.20 4.88
N PRO A 192 -0.53 13.86 5.50
CA PRO A 192 0.47 13.29 6.39
C PRO A 192 -0.20 12.76 7.66
N ALA A 193 0.30 11.63 8.18
CA ALA A 193 -0.26 11.05 9.42
C ALA A 193 -0.03 11.96 10.64
N GLU A 194 1.03 12.74 10.59
CA GLU A 194 1.41 13.70 11.63
C GLU A 194 1.88 15.00 10.96
N ARG A 195 1.41 16.12 11.48
CA ARG A 195 1.91 17.45 11.10
C ARG A 195 2.97 17.82 12.12
N LEU A 196 4.23 17.87 11.68
CA LEU A 196 5.33 18.31 12.52
C LEU A 196 5.33 19.84 12.54
N LEU A 197 5.12 20.41 13.71
CA LEU A 197 5.36 21.81 13.98
C LEU A 197 6.74 21.95 14.61
N ASP A 198 7.52 22.90 14.11
CA ASP A 198 8.81 23.23 14.72
C ASP A 198 8.63 24.03 16.03
N SER A 199 9.71 24.26 16.76
CA SER A 199 9.68 25.02 17.99
C SER A 199 9.21 26.46 17.76
N LYS A 200 8.58 27.06 18.79
CA LYS A 200 8.12 28.45 18.75
C LYS A 200 9.28 29.42 18.41
N ASP A 201 10.46 29.17 18.97
CA ASP A 201 11.66 30.03 18.77
C ASP A 201 12.05 30.08 17.28
N LYS A 202 12.02 28.97 16.57
CA LYS A 202 12.30 28.95 15.13
C LYS A 202 11.26 29.70 14.30
N PHE A 203 10.00 29.69 14.72
CA PHE A 203 8.97 30.52 14.07
C PHE A 203 9.22 32.03 14.32
N GLU A 204 9.64 32.41 15.54
CA GLU A 204 9.99 33.78 15.89
C GLU A 204 11.21 34.27 15.12
N ASP A 205 12.26 33.44 14.98
CA ASP A 205 13.44 33.72 14.17
C ASP A 205 13.07 33.91 12.69
N ALA A 206 12.29 33.01 12.11
CA ALA A 206 11.83 33.15 10.72
C ALA A 206 10.97 34.40 10.52
N ALA A 207 10.10 34.73 11.47
CA ALA A 207 9.29 35.94 11.43
C ALA A 207 10.13 37.21 11.56
N ALA A 208 11.22 37.20 12.33
CA ALA A 208 12.16 38.31 12.42
C ALA A 208 12.86 38.56 11.09
N ILE A 209 13.40 37.51 10.46
CA ILE A 209 14.06 37.61 9.15
C ILE A 209 13.08 38.19 8.10
N LEU A 210 11.82 37.72 8.06
CA LEU A 210 10.82 38.21 7.11
C LEU A 210 10.45 39.69 7.35
N ARG A 211 10.42 40.14 8.61
CA ARG A 211 10.13 41.56 8.93
C ARG A 211 11.26 42.52 8.54
N GLU A 212 12.51 42.08 8.55
CA GLU A 212 13.66 42.87 8.18
C GLU A 212 13.96 42.85 6.67
N ALA A 213 13.34 41.91 5.93
CA ALA A 213 13.60 41.78 4.50
C ALA A 213 12.84 42.86 3.70
N GLU A 214 13.61 43.62 2.87
CA GLU A 214 13.02 44.55 1.92
C GLU A 214 12.30 43.88 0.75
N ASN A 215 12.82 42.72 0.32
CA ASN A 215 12.24 41.92 -0.76
C ASN A 215 12.28 40.42 -0.34
N ALA A 216 11.18 39.92 0.18
CA ALA A 216 11.06 38.52 0.60
C ALA A 216 10.54 37.64 -0.53
N LEU A 217 11.18 36.48 -0.78
CA LEU A 217 10.71 35.41 -1.65
C LEU A 217 10.53 34.13 -0.82
N ILE A 218 9.33 33.57 -0.84
CA ILE A 218 9.05 32.29 -0.17
C ILE A 218 8.85 31.22 -1.25
N ILE A 219 9.71 30.20 -1.23
CA ILE A 219 9.61 29.04 -2.14
C ILE A 219 8.94 27.92 -1.38
N CYS A 220 7.69 27.59 -1.76
CA CYS A 220 6.92 26.51 -1.17
C CYS A 220 7.05 25.22 -2.01
N GLY A 221 7.53 24.14 -1.41
CA GLY A 221 7.49 22.81 -2.01
C GLY A 221 6.13 22.11 -1.83
N GLY A 222 6.09 20.79 -2.01
CA GLY A 222 4.86 20.00 -1.82
C GLY A 222 4.40 19.90 -0.36
N GLY A 223 5.28 20.10 0.61
CA GLY A 223 4.97 19.96 2.03
C GLY A 223 3.81 20.85 2.51
N PRO A 224 3.80 22.17 2.23
CA PRO A 224 2.67 23.05 2.55
C PRO A 224 1.35 22.60 1.93
N VAL A 225 1.38 22.14 0.68
CA VAL A 225 0.17 21.64 -0.01
C VAL A 225 -0.38 20.39 0.66
N ILE A 226 0.50 19.46 1.04
CA ILE A 226 0.11 18.20 1.71
C ILE A 226 -0.38 18.46 3.15
N SER A 227 0.18 19.48 3.80
CA SER A 227 -0.18 19.79 5.20
C SER A 227 -1.47 20.59 5.34
N GLY A 228 -1.95 21.25 4.30
CA GLY A 228 -3.20 22.05 4.29
C GLY A 228 -3.03 23.43 4.87
#